data_d9634206dc11cfe6f4b84d18ba4c753c
#
_entry.id   d9634206dc11cfe6f4b84d18ba4c753c
#
_cell.length_a   1.000
_cell.length_b   1.000
_cell.length_c   1.000
_cell.angle_alpha   90.00
_cell.angle_beta   90.00
_cell.angle_gamma   90.00
#
_symmetry.space_group_name_H-M   'P 1'
#
loop_
_entity.id
_entity.type
_entity.pdbx_description
1 polymer ?
#
loop_
_entity_poly.entity_id
_entity_poly.type
_entity_poly.pdbx_seq_one_letter_code
_entity_poly.pdbx_strand_id
1 'polypeptide(L)'
;VLAPYIDNERLPSLLSTFHSAAMARLPAVLRAIAARMLRRMVRSSGFLVRFLLEDPSNRPALEDEGDEADGTWTRVLHDRWSASPAGGESARDRFEAYLEGLRKATGLALQIQAFDDATRNLQTAARVTGAVASIERDRQFTGFNTPLMPEVLVVTTVGQEGIDLHRECRHVIHHDLPWNPATLEQRTGRVDRIASKAERLQLKGANT
;
A
#
# COMPACT_ATOMS: atom_id res chain seq x y z
N VAL A 1 -7.53 2.38 19.34
CA VAL A 1 -7.52 1.20 20.19
C VAL A 1 -6.49 0.15 19.72
N LEU A 2 -6.07 0.14 18.46
CA LEU A 2 -5.08 -0.81 17.92
C LEU A 2 -3.62 -0.31 17.97
N ALA A 3 -3.39 0.97 18.26
CA ALA A 3 -2.04 1.55 18.32
C ALA A 3 -1.13 0.96 19.42
N PRO A 4 -1.63 0.45 20.56
CA PRO A 4 -0.77 -0.18 21.57
C PRO A 4 -0.20 -1.53 21.17
N TYR A 5 -0.73 -2.19 20.12
CA TYR A 5 -0.28 -3.53 19.71
C TYR A 5 1.00 -3.54 18.90
N ILE A 6 1.47 -2.39 18.38
CA ILE A 6 2.76 -2.29 17.71
C ILE A 6 3.73 -1.52 18.60
N ASP A 7 4.09 -2.13 19.71
CA ASP A 7 5.13 -1.62 20.57
C ASP A 7 6.54 -1.80 19.96
N ASN A 8 7.55 -1.28 20.63
CA ASN A 8 8.93 -1.37 20.16
C ASN A 8 9.49 -2.80 20.23
N GLU A 9 8.89 -3.70 20.98
CA GLU A 9 9.33 -5.10 21.14
C GLU A 9 8.83 -5.96 19.99
N ARG A 10 7.60 -5.73 19.51
CA ARG A 10 6.98 -6.45 18.40
C ARG A 10 7.39 -5.95 17.02
N LEU A 11 7.80 -4.70 16.93
CA LEU A 11 8.18 -4.07 15.68
C LEU A 11 9.29 -4.80 14.90
N PRO A 12 10.36 -5.35 15.51
CA PRO A 12 11.38 -6.10 14.78
C PRO A 12 10.84 -7.35 14.11
N SER A 13 9.96 -8.10 14.79
CA SER A 13 9.30 -9.29 14.24
C SER A 13 8.40 -8.93 13.05
N LEU A 14 7.59 -7.89 13.18
CA LEU A 14 6.78 -7.38 12.08
C LEU A 14 7.62 -6.94 10.89
N LEU A 15 8.72 -6.21 11.12
CA LEU A 15 9.59 -5.77 10.04
C LEU A 15 10.29 -6.92 9.33
N SER A 16 10.56 -8.04 10.02
CA SER A 16 11.13 -9.24 9.38
C SER A 16 10.20 -9.82 8.32
N THR A 17 8.88 -9.71 8.52
CA THR A 17 7.85 -10.14 7.56
C THR A 17 7.94 -9.39 6.23
N PHE A 18 8.34 -8.12 6.27
CA PHE A 18 8.50 -7.29 5.07
C PHE A 18 9.89 -7.42 4.43
N HIS A 19 10.78 -8.22 5.00
CA HIS A 19 12.09 -8.48 4.39
C HIS A 19 11.90 -9.25 3.08
N SER A 20 12.43 -8.69 2.00
CA SER A 20 12.36 -9.28 0.68
C SER A 20 13.74 -9.40 0.06
N ALA A 21 13.86 -10.26 -0.97
CA ALA A 21 15.09 -10.37 -1.74
C ALA A 21 15.51 -9.04 -2.37
N ALA A 22 14.53 -8.19 -2.76
CA ALA A 22 14.80 -6.86 -3.30
C ALA A 22 15.39 -5.94 -2.24
N MET A 23 14.86 -5.93 -1.02
CA MET A 23 15.44 -5.17 0.08
C MET A 23 16.86 -5.64 0.43
N ALA A 24 17.12 -6.94 0.41
CA ALA A 24 18.44 -7.50 0.69
C ALA A 24 19.51 -7.06 -0.33
N ARG A 25 19.10 -6.81 -1.58
CA ARG A 25 19.97 -6.32 -2.67
C ARG A 25 20.26 -4.81 -2.61
N LEU A 26 19.56 -4.06 -1.76
CA LEU A 26 19.82 -2.63 -1.60
C LEU A 26 21.18 -2.38 -0.93
N PRO A 27 21.93 -1.35 -1.34
CA PRO A 27 23.04 -0.83 -0.56
C PRO A 27 22.62 -0.57 0.89
N ALA A 28 23.53 -0.74 1.83
CA ALA A 28 23.23 -0.65 3.27
C ALA A 28 22.49 0.66 3.65
N VAL A 29 22.90 1.79 3.08
CA VAL A 29 22.26 3.09 3.33
C VAL A 29 20.83 3.12 2.84
N LEU A 30 20.53 2.64 1.62
CA LEU A 30 19.18 2.61 1.07
C LEU A 30 18.29 1.63 1.83
N ARG A 31 18.84 0.49 2.24
CA ARG A 31 18.16 -0.49 3.08
C ARG A 31 17.75 0.09 4.43
N ALA A 32 18.63 0.87 5.07
CA ALA A 32 18.32 1.55 6.32
C ALA A 32 17.18 2.57 6.16
N ILE A 33 17.17 3.33 5.06
CA ILE A 33 16.10 4.29 4.77
C ILE A 33 14.79 3.56 4.47
N ALA A 34 14.80 2.49 3.66
CA ALA A 34 13.63 1.68 3.37
C ALA A 34 13.04 1.05 4.64
N ALA A 35 13.87 0.55 5.54
CA ALA A 35 13.43 0.03 6.83
C ALA A 35 12.78 1.13 7.70
N ARG A 36 13.33 2.35 7.69
CA ARG A 36 12.72 3.51 8.38
C ARG A 36 11.37 3.88 7.76
N MET A 37 11.26 3.84 6.43
CA MET A 37 10.02 4.08 5.70
C MET A 37 8.95 3.05 6.06
N LEU A 38 9.27 1.76 6.00
CA LEU A 38 8.37 0.68 6.41
C LEU A 38 7.91 0.83 7.86
N ARG A 39 8.85 1.12 8.76
CA ARG A 39 8.55 1.36 10.18
C ARG A 39 7.51 2.46 10.37
N ARG A 40 7.60 3.54 9.60
CA ARG A 40 6.63 4.63 9.63
C ARG A 40 5.29 4.24 9.05
N MET A 41 5.28 3.48 7.96
CA MET A 41 4.06 3.01 7.30
C MET A 41 3.27 2.03 8.19
N VAL A 42 3.95 1.03 8.74
CA VAL A 42 3.33 0.00 9.59
C VAL A 42 2.75 0.59 10.89
N ARG A 43 3.33 1.66 11.41
CA ARG A 43 2.82 2.36 12.58
C ARG A 43 1.60 3.26 12.30
N SER A 44 1.20 3.42 11.05
CA SER A 44 -0.01 4.16 10.73
C SER A 44 -1.26 3.35 11.11
N SER A 45 -2.26 4.02 11.69
CA SER A 45 -3.54 3.38 12.00
C SER A 45 -4.23 2.83 10.75
N GLY A 46 -4.07 3.52 9.64
CA GLY A 46 -4.63 3.12 8.36
C GLY A 46 -4.05 1.83 7.81
N PHE A 47 -2.77 1.55 8.04
CA PHE A 47 -2.17 0.28 7.65
C PHE A 47 -2.89 -0.90 8.31
N LEU A 48 -3.07 -0.83 9.63
CA LEU A 48 -3.73 -1.91 10.37
C LEU A 48 -5.17 -2.12 9.90
N VAL A 49 -5.93 -1.03 9.73
CA VAL A 49 -7.33 -1.11 9.27
C VAL A 49 -7.40 -1.68 7.86
N ARG A 50 -6.65 -1.12 6.92
CA ARG A 50 -6.71 -1.50 5.51
C ARG A 50 -6.14 -2.88 5.23
N PHE A 51 -5.08 -3.25 5.93
CA PHE A 51 -4.34 -4.46 5.63
C PHE A 51 -4.87 -5.68 6.38
N LEU A 52 -5.35 -5.49 7.60
CA LEU A 52 -5.77 -6.59 8.45
C LEU A 52 -7.29 -6.64 8.66
N LEU A 53 -7.91 -5.52 9.03
CA LEU A 53 -9.31 -5.51 9.47
C LEU A 53 -10.33 -5.51 8.33
N GLU A 54 -9.93 -5.10 7.12
CA GLU A 54 -10.85 -5.11 5.98
C GLU A 54 -11.26 -6.51 5.53
N ASP A 55 -10.47 -7.53 5.86
CA ASP A 55 -10.78 -8.92 5.57
C ASP A 55 -11.40 -9.60 6.80
N PRO A 56 -12.71 -9.94 6.76
CA PRO A 56 -13.39 -10.57 7.88
C PRO A 56 -12.74 -11.89 8.33
N SER A 57 -12.07 -12.60 7.42
CA SER A 57 -11.39 -13.86 7.73
C SER A 57 -10.21 -13.71 8.70
N ASN A 58 -9.73 -12.47 8.91
CA ASN A 58 -8.66 -12.19 9.85
C ASN A 58 -9.16 -11.93 11.29
N ARG A 59 -10.48 -11.74 11.49
CA ARG A 59 -11.06 -11.40 12.81
C ARG A 59 -10.74 -12.41 13.90
N PRO A 60 -10.86 -13.74 13.67
CA PRO A 60 -10.56 -14.70 14.73
C PRO A 60 -9.11 -14.61 15.24
N ALA A 61 -8.17 -14.34 14.34
CA ALA A 61 -6.76 -14.18 14.69
C ALA A 61 -6.47 -12.89 15.49
N LEU A 62 -7.41 -11.93 15.50
CA LEU A 62 -7.29 -10.64 16.18
C LEU A 62 -7.93 -10.65 17.57
N GLU A 63 -8.78 -11.64 17.84
CA GLU A 63 -9.52 -11.79 19.10
C GLU A 63 -8.77 -12.70 20.10
N ASP A 64 -7.67 -13.31 19.65
CA ASP A 64 -6.84 -14.19 20.46
C ASP A 64 -5.91 -13.37 21.37
N GLU A 65 -6.16 -13.38 22.69
CA GLU A 65 -5.47 -12.54 23.69
C GLU A 65 -4.30 -13.27 24.39
N GLY A 66 -3.84 -14.42 23.90
CA GLY A 66 -2.77 -15.20 24.51
C GLY A 66 -1.36 -14.88 24.00
N ASP A 67 -0.34 -15.45 24.65
CA ASP A 67 1.07 -15.37 24.20
C ASP A 67 1.28 -15.95 22.78
N GLU A 68 0.36 -16.79 22.31
CA GLU A 68 0.32 -17.31 20.94
C GLU A 68 -0.18 -16.27 19.92
N ALA A 69 -0.81 -15.19 20.35
CA ALA A 69 -1.36 -14.14 19.50
C ALA A 69 -0.27 -13.47 18.62
N ASP A 70 0.94 -13.31 19.14
CA ASP A 70 2.07 -12.72 18.41
C ASP A 70 2.48 -13.55 17.20
N GLY A 71 2.53 -14.88 17.34
CA GLY A 71 2.81 -15.81 16.24
C GLY A 71 1.70 -15.80 15.18
N THR A 72 0.46 -15.71 15.61
CA THR A 72 -0.72 -15.65 14.73
C THR A 72 -0.75 -14.37 13.93
N TRP A 73 -0.49 -13.21 14.55
CA TRP A 73 -0.41 -11.92 13.86
C TRP A 73 0.69 -11.86 12.80
N THR A 74 1.88 -12.32 13.16
CA THR A 74 3.01 -12.36 12.23
C THR A 74 2.72 -13.26 11.05
N ARG A 75 2.06 -14.38 11.26
CA ARG A 75 1.63 -15.31 10.21
C ARG A 75 0.58 -14.67 9.29
N VAL A 76 -0.47 -14.06 9.85
CA VAL A 76 -1.50 -13.37 9.06
C VAL A 76 -0.89 -12.26 8.20
N LEU A 77 0.02 -11.47 8.77
CA LEU A 77 0.75 -10.44 8.02
C LEU A 77 1.60 -11.03 6.91
N HIS A 78 2.35 -12.10 7.20
CA HIS A 78 3.19 -12.78 6.22
C HIS A 78 2.36 -13.33 5.07
N ASP A 79 1.27 -14.02 5.38
CA ASP A 79 0.40 -14.62 4.39
C ASP A 79 -0.26 -13.55 3.51
N ARG A 80 -0.75 -12.49 4.09
CA ARG A 80 -1.34 -11.35 3.35
C ARG A 80 -0.30 -10.62 2.51
N TRP A 81 0.90 -10.44 3.03
CA TRP A 81 1.98 -9.77 2.32
C TRP A 81 2.46 -10.55 1.10
N SER A 82 2.50 -11.87 1.24
CA SER A 82 3.03 -12.79 0.23
C SER A 82 1.98 -13.38 -0.70
N ALA A 83 0.69 -13.32 -0.33
CA ALA A 83 -0.38 -13.89 -1.13
C ALA A 83 -0.51 -13.17 -2.48
N SER A 84 -0.48 -13.95 -3.55
CA SER A 84 -0.81 -13.47 -4.90
C SER A 84 -2.28 -13.78 -5.17
N PRO A 85 -3.15 -12.77 -5.33
CA PRO A 85 -4.50 -13.02 -5.79
C PRO A 85 -4.47 -13.64 -7.20
N ALA A 86 -5.47 -14.43 -7.55
CA ALA A 86 -5.54 -15.11 -8.83
C ALA A 86 -5.26 -14.12 -10.00
N GLY A 87 -4.16 -14.36 -10.72
CA GLY A 87 -3.73 -13.53 -11.84
C GLY A 87 -3.13 -12.15 -11.48
N GLY A 88 -2.80 -11.90 -10.22
CA GLY A 88 -2.29 -10.62 -9.76
C GLY A 88 -0.99 -10.69 -8.97
N GLU A 89 -0.36 -9.52 -8.79
CA GLU A 89 0.83 -9.33 -7.98
C GLU A 89 0.51 -9.32 -6.48
N SER A 90 1.38 -9.89 -5.67
CA SER A 90 1.29 -9.79 -4.20
C SER A 90 1.53 -8.35 -3.72
N ALA A 91 1.18 -8.06 -2.47
CA ALA A 91 1.53 -6.79 -1.85
C ALA A 91 3.05 -6.60 -1.79
N ARG A 92 3.79 -7.69 -1.59
CA ARG A 92 5.26 -7.73 -1.65
C ARG A 92 5.77 -7.27 -3.02
N ASP A 93 5.27 -7.86 -4.10
CA ASP A 93 5.75 -7.55 -5.46
C ASP A 93 5.51 -6.08 -5.80
N ARG A 94 4.36 -5.55 -5.42
CA ARG A 94 4.04 -4.12 -5.61
C ARG A 94 4.95 -3.20 -4.80
N PHE A 95 5.26 -3.57 -3.56
CA PHE A 95 6.21 -2.82 -2.75
C PHE A 95 7.63 -2.88 -3.31
N GLU A 96 8.06 -4.04 -3.80
CA GLU A 96 9.35 -4.20 -4.48
C GLU A 96 9.42 -3.33 -5.74
N ALA A 97 8.36 -3.30 -6.54
CA ALA A 97 8.25 -2.41 -7.70
C ALA A 97 8.32 -0.92 -7.30
N TYR A 98 7.71 -0.56 -6.18
CA TYR A 98 7.81 0.79 -5.62
C TYR A 98 9.25 1.15 -5.24
N LEU A 99 9.96 0.27 -4.54
CA LEU A 99 11.38 0.48 -4.20
C LEU A 99 12.26 0.57 -5.45
N GLU A 100 11.99 -0.27 -6.45
CA GLU A 100 12.71 -0.23 -7.73
C GLU A 100 12.45 1.08 -8.48
N GLY A 101 11.23 1.60 -8.42
CA GLY A 101 10.90 2.94 -8.93
C GLY A 101 11.76 4.05 -8.31
N LEU A 102 12.00 3.98 -6.99
CA LEU A 102 12.88 4.92 -6.29
C LEU A 102 14.36 4.80 -6.70
N ARG A 103 14.78 3.60 -7.14
CA ARG A 103 16.14 3.34 -7.60
C ARG A 103 16.43 3.80 -9.04
N LYS A 104 15.42 4.21 -9.80
CA LYS A 104 15.61 4.69 -11.18
C LYS A 104 16.45 5.96 -11.26
N ALA A 105 16.64 6.70 -10.17
CA ALA A 105 17.54 7.84 -10.13
C ALA A 105 18.99 7.39 -10.37
N THR A 106 19.69 8.12 -11.24
CA THR A 106 21.06 7.79 -11.64
C THR A 106 22.05 8.24 -10.56
N GLY A 107 22.72 7.26 -9.95
CA GLY A 107 23.72 7.50 -8.92
C GLY A 107 23.18 7.41 -7.49
N LEU A 108 24.05 6.95 -6.58
CA LEU A 108 23.65 6.64 -5.18
C LEU A 108 23.14 7.88 -4.44
N ALA A 109 23.72 9.05 -4.66
CA ALA A 109 23.30 10.28 -3.98
C ALA A 109 21.85 10.66 -4.33
N LEU A 110 21.46 10.57 -5.60
CA LEU A 110 20.08 10.84 -6.04
C LEU A 110 19.12 9.74 -5.58
N GLN A 111 19.57 8.50 -5.51
CA GLN A 111 18.76 7.42 -4.93
C GLN A 111 18.51 7.64 -3.43
N ILE A 112 19.52 8.03 -2.66
CA ILE A 112 19.38 8.38 -1.24
C ILE A 112 18.35 9.51 -1.10
N GLN A 113 18.45 10.55 -1.91
CA GLN A 113 17.51 11.66 -1.90
C GLN A 113 16.08 11.18 -2.22
N ALA A 114 15.89 10.36 -3.26
CA ALA A 114 14.58 9.84 -3.63
C ALA A 114 13.93 9.02 -2.50
N PHE A 115 14.71 8.16 -1.84
CA PHE A 115 14.24 7.37 -0.69
C PHE A 115 13.92 8.24 0.54
N ASP A 116 14.76 9.24 0.83
CA ASP A 116 14.53 10.17 1.93
C ASP A 116 13.29 11.04 1.67
N ASP A 117 13.13 11.56 0.47
CA ASP A 117 11.95 12.34 0.07
C ASP A 117 10.68 11.49 0.15
N ALA A 118 10.72 10.25 -0.34
CA ALA A 118 9.62 9.31 -0.20
C ALA A 118 9.26 9.06 1.27
N THR A 119 10.27 8.95 2.15
CA THR A 119 10.07 8.74 3.59
C THR A 119 9.50 9.97 4.28
N ARG A 120 9.97 11.17 3.94
CA ARG A 120 9.48 12.45 4.52
C ARG A 120 8.06 12.76 4.08
N ASN A 121 7.75 12.46 2.83
CA ASN A 121 6.45 12.75 2.20
C ASN A 121 5.40 11.63 2.41
N LEU A 122 5.66 10.71 3.34
CA LEU A 122 4.65 9.73 3.74
C LEU A 122 3.48 10.45 4.45
N GLN A 123 2.40 10.62 3.71
CA GLN A 123 1.18 11.27 4.18
C GLN A 123 0.02 10.29 4.03
N THR A 124 -0.94 10.37 4.95
CA THR A 124 -2.20 9.61 4.88
C THR A 124 -2.99 9.96 3.63
N ALA A 125 -2.98 11.24 3.23
CA ALA A 125 -3.63 11.72 2.02
C ALA A 125 -2.62 12.38 1.08
N ALA A 126 -2.63 11.98 -0.18
CA ALA A 126 -1.81 12.57 -1.23
C ALA A 126 -2.70 13.26 -2.27
N ARG A 127 -2.22 14.38 -2.80
CA ARG A 127 -2.88 15.13 -3.86
C ARG A 127 -2.06 15.08 -5.16
N VAL A 128 -2.67 14.58 -6.22
CA VAL A 128 -2.07 14.49 -7.55
C VAL A 128 -2.80 15.37 -8.53
N THR A 129 -2.10 16.38 -9.04
CA THR A 129 -2.63 17.35 -10.00
C THR A 129 -1.73 17.43 -11.23
N GLY A 130 -2.18 18.10 -12.29
CA GLY A 130 -1.38 18.34 -13.49
C GLY A 130 -0.09 19.14 -13.24
N ALA A 131 -0.02 19.91 -12.14
CA ALA A 131 1.17 20.66 -11.76
C ALA A 131 2.27 19.79 -11.12
N VAL A 132 1.94 18.55 -10.71
CA VAL A 132 2.90 17.64 -10.11
C VAL A 132 3.76 17.02 -11.22
N ALA A 133 5.08 16.98 -11.05
CA ALA A 133 6.00 16.36 -12.00
C ALA A 133 5.64 14.88 -12.27
N SER A 134 5.84 14.41 -13.50
CA SER A 134 5.44 13.06 -13.92
C SER A 134 6.03 11.97 -13.02
N ILE A 135 7.32 12.05 -12.70
CA ILE A 135 8.01 11.09 -11.82
C ILE A 135 7.37 11.03 -10.43
N GLU A 136 6.98 12.19 -9.90
CA GLU A 136 6.32 12.25 -8.58
C GLU A 136 4.90 11.68 -8.66
N ARG A 137 4.17 11.94 -9.75
CA ARG A 137 2.84 11.35 -9.98
C ARG A 137 2.91 9.83 -10.02
N ASP A 138 3.84 9.28 -10.82
CA ASP A 138 4.03 7.83 -10.95
C ASP A 138 4.38 7.20 -9.59
N ARG A 139 5.19 7.88 -8.79
CA ARG A 139 5.53 7.45 -7.44
C ARG A 139 4.31 7.42 -6.52
N GLN A 140 3.46 8.46 -6.56
CA GLN A 140 2.24 8.51 -5.75
C GLN A 140 1.25 7.41 -6.15
N PHE A 141 1.06 7.17 -7.44
CA PHE A 141 0.18 6.11 -7.92
C PHE A 141 0.70 4.72 -7.59
N THR A 142 1.99 4.48 -7.77
CA THR A 142 2.62 3.21 -7.41
C THR A 142 2.53 2.97 -5.90
N GLY A 143 2.79 4.01 -5.09
CA GLY A 143 2.66 3.95 -3.64
C GLY A 143 1.22 3.66 -3.19
N PHE A 144 0.22 4.29 -3.81
CA PHE A 144 -1.19 4.07 -3.52
C PHE A 144 -1.65 2.64 -3.81
N ASN A 145 -1.07 2.00 -4.81
CA ASN A 145 -1.33 0.59 -5.14
C ASN A 145 -0.58 -0.40 -4.21
N THR A 146 0.22 0.09 -3.27
CA THR A 146 0.70 -0.72 -2.15
C THR A 146 -0.31 -0.65 -1.00
N PRO A 147 -0.37 -1.64 -0.11
CA PRO A 147 -1.26 -1.58 1.04
C PRO A 147 -0.77 -0.60 2.13
N LEU A 148 0.27 0.15 1.86
CA LEU A 148 0.97 0.95 2.86
C LEU A 148 0.50 2.40 2.89
N MET A 149 0.90 3.22 1.92
CA MET A 149 0.53 4.65 1.87
C MET A 149 0.63 5.21 0.46
N PRO A 150 -0.14 6.24 0.12
CA PRO A 150 -1.17 6.93 0.92
C PRO A 150 -2.47 6.12 1.05
N GLU A 151 -3.29 6.47 2.05
CA GLU A 151 -4.62 5.87 2.27
C GLU A 151 -5.69 6.54 1.41
N VAL A 152 -5.54 7.83 1.20
CA VAL A 152 -6.46 8.64 0.40
C VAL A 152 -5.68 9.29 -0.73
N LEU A 153 -6.20 9.17 -1.94
CA LEU A 153 -5.64 9.81 -3.12
C LEU A 153 -6.65 10.81 -3.69
N VAL A 154 -6.31 12.10 -3.64
CA VAL A 154 -7.09 13.15 -4.27
C VAL A 154 -6.53 13.43 -5.66
N VAL A 155 -7.31 13.17 -6.70
CA VAL A 155 -6.84 13.22 -8.09
C VAL A 155 -7.71 14.19 -8.89
N THR A 156 -7.09 15.04 -9.68
CA THR A 156 -7.79 15.85 -10.68
C THR A 156 -7.91 15.07 -12.00
N THR A 157 -8.22 15.75 -13.10
CA THR A 157 -8.35 15.16 -14.44
C THR A 157 -7.15 14.32 -14.88
N VAL A 158 -5.97 14.53 -14.31
CA VAL A 158 -4.76 13.73 -14.56
C VAL A 158 -4.95 12.25 -14.19
N GLY A 159 -5.81 11.95 -13.22
CA GLY A 159 -6.15 10.57 -12.85
C GLY A 159 -7.06 9.86 -13.86
N GLN A 160 -7.50 10.55 -14.92
CA GLN A 160 -8.33 9.96 -15.98
C GLN A 160 -7.49 9.20 -17.03
N GLU A 161 -6.18 9.39 -17.07
CA GLU A 161 -5.31 8.81 -18.08
C GLU A 161 -4.64 7.52 -17.58
N GLY A 162 -5.09 6.36 -18.11
CA GLY A 162 -4.35 5.08 -18.12
C GLY A 162 -3.90 4.46 -16.79
N ILE A 163 -4.30 5.03 -15.64
CA ILE A 163 -3.76 4.63 -14.34
C ILE A 163 -4.67 3.60 -13.67
N ASP A 164 -4.08 2.53 -13.20
CA ASP A 164 -4.77 1.48 -12.46
C ASP A 164 -4.73 1.78 -10.96
N LEU A 165 -5.90 1.99 -10.34
CA LEU A 165 -6.06 2.26 -8.92
C LEU A 165 -6.80 1.15 -8.18
N HIS A 166 -7.22 0.11 -8.88
CA HIS A 166 -8.10 -0.94 -8.39
C HIS A 166 -7.47 -1.91 -7.38
N ARG A 167 -6.13 -1.91 -7.26
CA ARG A 167 -5.42 -2.90 -6.44
C ARG A 167 -5.70 -2.77 -4.95
N GLU A 168 -5.68 -1.54 -4.43
CA GLU A 168 -5.90 -1.27 -3.00
C GLU A 168 -7.06 -0.29 -2.73
N CYS A 169 -7.72 0.21 -3.79
CA CYS A 169 -8.86 1.10 -3.69
C CYS A 169 -10.17 0.37 -4.00
N ARG A 170 -11.21 0.63 -3.21
CA ARG A 170 -12.57 0.16 -3.45
C ARG A 170 -13.63 1.27 -3.35
N HIS A 171 -13.24 2.45 -2.92
CA HIS A 171 -14.14 3.58 -2.76
C HIS A 171 -13.72 4.73 -3.66
N VAL A 172 -14.66 5.23 -4.44
CA VAL A 172 -14.50 6.42 -5.27
C VAL A 172 -15.47 7.47 -4.78
N ILE A 173 -14.96 8.66 -4.47
CA ILE A 173 -15.77 9.81 -4.08
C ILE A 173 -15.64 10.87 -5.17
N HIS A 174 -16.74 11.18 -5.83
CA HIS A 174 -16.80 12.24 -6.82
C HIS A 174 -17.08 13.57 -6.13
N HIS A 175 -16.06 14.45 -6.08
CA HIS A 175 -16.23 15.78 -5.51
C HIS A 175 -17.13 16.66 -6.41
N ASP A 176 -16.88 16.61 -7.72
CA ASP A 176 -17.69 17.29 -8.73
C ASP A 176 -18.36 16.28 -9.66
N LEU A 177 -19.64 16.46 -9.92
CA LEU A 177 -20.39 15.68 -10.89
C LEU A 177 -20.28 16.34 -12.27
N PRO A 178 -19.52 15.77 -13.20
CA PRO A 178 -19.48 16.28 -14.56
C PRO A 178 -20.82 16.05 -15.28
N TRP A 179 -21.19 16.95 -16.18
CA TRP A 179 -22.39 16.84 -16.99
C TRP A 179 -22.37 15.59 -17.93
N ASN A 180 -21.18 15.12 -18.28
CA ASN A 180 -21.02 13.96 -19.14
C ASN A 180 -20.91 12.68 -18.28
N PRO A 181 -21.91 11.77 -18.34
CA PRO A 181 -21.90 10.50 -17.61
C PRO A 181 -20.67 9.62 -17.91
N ALA A 182 -20.17 9.63 -19.14
CA ALA A 182 -19.00 8.87 -19.53
C ALA A 182 -17.75 9.24 -18.72
N THR A 183 -17.65 10.48 -18.25
CA THR A 183 -16.57 10.91 -17.35
C THR A 183 -16.66 10.23 -15.99
N LEU A 184 -17.86 10.02 -15.46
CA LEU A 184 -18.09 9.28 -14.21
C LEU A 184 -17.72 7.81 -14.37
N GLU A 185 -18.18 7.20 -15.46
CA GLU A 185 -17.86 5.81 -15.79
C GLU A 185 -16.35 5.60 -15.94
N GLN A 186 -15.65 6.51 -16.62
CA GLN A 186 -14.21 6.46 -16.74
C GLN A 186 -13.51 6.56 -15.38
N ARG A 187 -13.96 7.45 -14.48
CA ARG A 187 -13.41 7.60 -13.14
C ARG A 187 -13.62 6.33 -12.31
N THR A 188 -14.83 5.80 -12.31
CA THR A 188 -15.19 4.57 -11.59
C THR A 188 -14.46 3.36 -12.16
N GLY A 189 -14.35 3.25 -13.48
CA GLY A 189 -13.62 2.17 -14.16
C GLY A 189 -12.12 2.10 -13.87
N ARG A 190 -11.54 3.08 -13.17
CA ARG A 190 -10.16 2.98 -12.65
C ARG A 190 -10.04 2.09 -11.41
N VAL A 191 -11.14 1.90 -10.72
CA VAL A 191 -11.23 1.11 -9.49
C VAL A 191 -12.02 -0.18 -9.72
N ASP A 192 -13.03 -0.12 -10.59
CA ASP A 192 -13.86 -1.26 -10.96
C ASP A 192 -13.22 -2.01 -12.14
N ARG A 193 -12.41 -3.00 -11.80
CA ARG A 193 -11.71 -3.87 -12.77
C ARG A 193 -11.63 -5.29 -12.27
N ILE A 194 -11.35 -6.22 -13.17
CA ILE A 194 -11.05 -7.62 -12.86
C ILE A 194 -9.90 -7.67 -11.83
N ALA A 195 -10.03 -8.52 -10.82
CA ALA A 195 -9.13 -8.64 -9.69
C ALA A 195 -9.01 -7.35 -8.84
N SER A 196 -10.04 -6.49 -8.89
CA SER A 196 -10.13 -5.32 -8.02
C SER A 196 -10.21 -5.71 -6.54
N LYS A 197 -9.88 -4.77 -5.65
CA LYS A 197 -10.04 -5.00 -4.21
C LYS A 197 -11.49 -5.31 -3.84
N ALA A 198 -12.45 -4.65 -4.47
CA ALA A 198 -13.87 -4.88 -4.25
C ALA A 198 -14.28 -6.30 -4.62
N GLU A 199 -13.88 -6.79 -5.79
CA GLU A 199 -14.15 -8.15 -6.25
C GLU A 199 -13.51 -9.21 -5.33
N ARG A 200 -12.23 -9.02 -4.94
CA ARG A 200 -11.54 -9.95 -4.04
C ARG A 200 -12.20 -10.09 -2.67
N LEU A 201 -12.76 -8.99 -2.15
CA LEU A 201 -13.47 -9.00 -0.86
C LEU A 201 -14.87 -9.63 -0.98
N GLN A 202 -15.57 -9.42 -2.10
CA GLN A 202 -16.87 -10.06 -2.36
C GLN A 202 -16.74 -11.56 -2.52
N LEU A 203 -15.75 -12.05 -3.27
CA LEU A 203 -15.50 -13.49 -3.45
C LEU A 203 -15.17 -14.19 -2.14
N LYS A 204 -14.50 -13.53 -1.20
CA LYS A 204 -14.25 -14.09 0.13
C LYS A 204 -15.50 -14.12 1.02
N GLY A 205 -16.33 -13.10 0.96
CA GLY A 205 -17.58 -13.04 1.73
C GLY A 205 -18.67 -14.01 1.24
N ALA A 206 -18.61 -14.47 -0.02
CA ALA A 206 -19.53 -15.45 -0.57
C ALA A 206 -19.18 -16.91 -0.19
N ASN A 207 -17.98 -17.15 0.32
CA ASN A 207 -17.47 -18.48 0.71
C ASN A 207 -17.48 -18.71 2.23
N THR A 208 -18.05 -17.79 3.01
CA THR A 208 -18.28 -17.89 4.46
C THR A 208 -19.76 -18.00 4.74
#